data_c9d2270620d84be3e4d1195aba9fed28
#
_entry.id   c9d2270620d84be3e4d1195aba9fed28
#
_cell.length_a   1.000
_cell.length_b   1.000
_cell.length_c   1.000
_cell.angle_alpha   90.00
_cell.angle_beta   90.00
_cell.angle_gamma   90.00
#
_symmetry.space_group_name_H-M   'P 1'
#
loop_
_entity.id
_entity.type
_entity.pdbx_description
1 polymer ?
#
loop_
_entity_poly.entity_id
_entity_poly.type
_entity_poly.pdbx_seq_one_letter_code
_entity_poly.pdbx_strand_id
1 'polypeptide(L)'
;MLAEPVVVSGMALHTPLSDELMGNLAALMAGRSAITPWRSVDTSRIYAKIGGDLGDSDLNPALAALSARLPPEMGARLQRLARRLPHMPLLGLLSVARAVLDAGLEASEAAEAHVLVAGANLSDRLMDEGFARFGATRGGIEASHELYSLDSTLAACVSELLGSRGPAFVINGACASGNLALLAGLRELRHHGAKRVIVLGAPSDVSPRGLHGFALLGALAIHRFQDEPARASRPWDRDREGFVPAHGCGVMVLEPRALCAARGARAWAELCGVGVTSDANHLTLPNEEGQARAITLALRRGGVAVEELDFVSAYATSTSAGDLVELAALRAALGPHAERLRINAPKSLLGHTLNASAVVEGVLAVLQMNADTLHGSLNIHHLDPAVDLDVCAAGPVRQPVRALLNNAFGFGGHNTTSVFRRVQ
;
A
#
# COMPACT_ATOMS: atom_id res chain seq x y z
N MET A 1 28.04 -2.04 16.18
CA MET A 1 26.84 -2.61 16.78
C MET A 1 25.79 -2.71 15.69
N LEU A 2 25.13 -3.86 15.56
CA LEU A 2 23.94 -3.98 14.69
C LEU A 2 22.89 -3.00 15.23
N ALA A 3 22.21 -2.26 14.34
CA ALA A 3 21.14 -1.36 14.75
C ALA A 3 20.02 -2.18 15.43
N GLU A 4 19.36 -1.59 16.43
CA GLU A 4 18.25 -2.24 17.11
C GLU A 4 17.18 -2.67 16.08
N PRO A 5 16.67 -3.93 16.16
CA PRO A 5 15.64 -4.41 15.26
C PRO A 5 14.35 -3.57 15.38
N VAL A 6 13.76 -3.22 14.25
CA VAL A 6 12.48 -2.50 14.17
C VAL A 6 11.40 -3.49 13.78
N VAL A 7 10.33 -3.51 14.55
CA VAL A 7 9.20 -4.41 14.34
C VAL A 7 7.94 -3.65 13.91
N VAL A 8 7.08 -4.35 13.21
CA VAL A 8 5.70 -3.95 12.94
C VAL A 8 4.85 -4.46 14.11
N SER A 9 4.42 -3.57 14.99
CA SER A 9 3.65 -3.92 16.18
C SER A 9 2.15 -3.78 16.01
N GLY A 10 1.70 -3.09 14.98
CA GLY A 10 0.29 -2.96 14.63
C GLY A 10 0.10 -2.74 13.14
N MET A 11 -1.00 -3.24 12.62
CA MET A 11 -1.36 -3.11 11.21
C MET A 11 -2.84 -2.83 11.03
N ALA A 12 -3.18 -2.22 9.90
CA ALA A 12 -4.56 -2.16 9.42
C ALA A 12 -4.60 -2.20 7.89
N LEU A 13 -5.70 -2.71 7.39
CA LEU A 13 -6.05 -2.67 5.96
C LEU A 13 -7.50 -2.23 5.81
N HIS A 14 -7.75 -1.42 4.79
CA HIS A 14 -9.07 -1.17 4.27
C HIS A 14 -9.00 -1.24 2.74
N THR A 15 -9.52 -2.29 2.18
CA THR A 15 -9.54 -2.54 0.73
C THR A 15 -10.96 -2.88 0.28
N PRO A 16 -11.25 -2.89 -1.00
CA PRO A 16 -12.57 -3.33 -1.49
C PRO A 16 -12.92 -4.79 -1.15
N LEU A 17 -11.96 -5.58 -0.66
CA LEU A 17 -12.22 -6.95 -0.18
C LEU A 17 -12.72 -6.98 1.27
N SER A 18 -12.16 -6.14 2.14
CA SER A 18 -12.51 -6.07 3.56
C SER A 18 -11.84 -4.86 4.25
N ASP A 19 -12.40 -4.43 5.37
CA ASP A 19 -11.81 -3.43 6.27
C ASP A 19 -11.10 -4.08 7.48
N GLU A 20 -11.01 -5.42 7.51
CA GLU A 20 -10.33 -6.20 8.54
C GLU A 20 -9.14 -6.98 7.97
N LEU A 21 -8.07 -7.14 8.75
CA LEU A 21 -6.87 -7.87 8.36
C LEU A 21 -7.18 -9.30 7.93
N MET A 22 -7.87 -10.05 8.77
CA MET A 22 -8.18 -11.45 8.49
C MET A 22 -9.26 -11.62 7.42
N GLY A 23 -10.16 -10.65 7.26
CA GLY A 23 -11.12 -10.60 6.15
C GLY A 23 -10.42 -10.45 4.79
N ASN A 24 -9.39 -9.59 4.72
CA ASN A 24 -8.55 -9.45 3.53
C ASN A 24 -7.79 -10.74 3.23
N LEU A 25 -7.14 -11.34 4.23
CA LEU A 25 -6.42 -12.60 4.05
C LEU A 25 -7.34 -13.72 3.54
N ALA A 26 -8.51 -13.88 4.17
CA ALA A 26 -9.50 -14.88 3.75
C ALA A 26 -9.98 -14.67 2.30
N ALA A 27 -10.19 -13.40 1.91
CA ALA A 27 -10.58 -13.06 0.55
C ALA A 27 -9.49 -13.40 -0.48
N LEU A 28 -8.22 -13.13 -0.15
CA LEU A 28 -7.08 -13.49 -0.99
C LEU A 28 -6.98 -15.01 -1.16
N MET A 29 -7.09 -15.77 -0.06
CA MET A 29 -7.03 -17.23 -0.11
C MET A 29 -8.20 -17.85 -0.88
N ALA A 30 -9.36 -17.20 -0.85
CA ALA A 30 -10.53 -17.61 -1.62
C ALA A 30 -10.47 -17.20 -3.11
N GLY A 31 -9.43 -16.48 -3.53
CA GLY A 31 -9.33 -15.98 -4.91
C GLY A 31 -10.43 -14.99 -5.28
N ARG A 32 -10.90 -14.16 -4.33
CA ARG A 32 -11.94 -13.16 -4.62
C ARG A 32 -11.33 -11.93 -5.29
N SER A 33 -11.88 -11.55 -6.44
CA SER A 33 -11.52 -10.27 -7.08
C SER A 33 -12.34 -9.13 -6.48
N ALA A 34 -11.66 -8.00 -6.25
CA ALA A 34 -12.26 -6.74 -5.83
C ALA A 34 -12.62 -5.83 -7.02
N ILE A 35 -12.27 -6.24 -8.23
CA ILE A 35 -12.41 -5.40 -9.42
C ILE A 35 -13.84 -5.50 -9.94
N THR A 36 -14.48 -4.33 -10.04
CA THR A 36 -15.88 -4.16 -10.48
C THR A 36 -15.98 -2.91 -11.37
N PRO A 37 -17.10 -2.66 -12.03
CA PRO A 37 -17.37 -1.33 -12.57
C PRO A 37 -17.31 -0.27 -11.45
N TRP A 38 -16.75 0.91 -11.75
CA TRP A 38 -16.74 2.04 -10.82
C TRP A 38 -18.16 2.46 -10.45
N ARG A 39 -18.42 2.74 -9.18
CA ARG A 39 -19.69 3.24 -8.64
C ARG A 39 -19.52 4.62 -8.01
N SER A 40 -18.37 4.85 -7.34
CA SER A 40 -18.05 6.12 -6.69
C SER A 40 -17.46 7.16 -7.65
N VAL A 41 -17.12 6.78 -8.87
CA VAL A 41 -16.53 7.66 -9.89
C VAL A 41 -17.43 7.68 -11.12
N ASP A 42 -17.79 8.87 -11.61
CA ASP A 42 -18.49 9.00 -12.90
C ASP A 42 -17.57 8.67 -14.06
N THR A 43 -17.78 7.50 -14.64
CA THR A 43 -17.00 7.02 -15.78
C THR A 43 -17.66 7.23 -17.15
N SER A 44 -18.80 7.92 -17.20
CA SER A 44 -19.60 8.07 -18.43
C SER A 44 -18.78 8.62 -19.62
N ARG A 45 -17.84 9.53 -19.34
CA ARG A 45 -17.04 10.27 -20.33
C ARG A 45 -15.57 9.84 -20.42
N ILE A 46 -15.16 8.78 -19.74
CA ILE A 46 -13.77 8.31 -19.70
C ILE A 46 -13.63 6.86 -20.13
N TYR A 47 -12.42 6.42 -20.46
CA TYR A 47 -12.15 5.03 -20.88
C TYR A 47 -12.03 4.04 -19.72
N ALA A 48 -11.58 4.49 -18.56
CA ALA A 48 -11.37 3.65 -17.38
C ALA A 48 -12.70 3.31 -16.68
N LYS A 49 -13.34 2.22 -17.06
CA LYS A 49 -14.69 1.83 -16.59
C LYS A 49 -14.68 0.98 -15.33
N ILE A 50 -13.55 0.35 -15.03
CA ILE A 50 -13.44 -0.68 -13.97
C ILE A 50 -12.34 -0.32 -12.98
N GLY A 51 -12.50 -0.80 -11.74
CA GLY A 51 -11.52 -0.60 -10.67
C GLY A 51 -11.85 -1.36 -9.41
N GLY A 52 -10.93 -1.35 -8.46
CA GLY A 52 -11.19 -1.77 -7.09
C GLY A 52 -11.86 -0.64 -6.32
N ASP A 53 -13.18 -0.62 -6.28
CA ASP A 53 -13.97 0.51 -5.79
C ASP A 53 -14.45 0.28 -4.35
N LEU A 54 -14.08 1.15 -3.41
CA LEU A 54 -14.62 1.16 -2.04
C LEU A 54 -16.05 1.74 -1.99
N GLY A 55 -16.44 2.48 -3.04
CA GLY A 55 -17.71 3.19 -3.05
C GLY A 55 -17.70 4.38 -2.07
N ASP A 56 -18.88 4.98 -1.91
CA ASP A 56 -19.16 6.00 -0.90
C ASP A 56 -19.93 5.35 0.27
N SER A 57 -19.33 4.33 0.89
CA SER A 57 -19.94 3.59 1.99
C SER A 57 -20.11 4.46 3.22
N ASP A 58 -21.18 4.23 4.00
CA ASP A 58 -21.37 4.93 5.28
C ASP A 58 -20.29 4.50 6.28
N LEU A 59 -19.40 5.42 6.65
CA LEU A 59 -18.33 5.20 7.63
C LEU A 59 -18.80 5.41 9.08
N ASN A 60 -20.03 5.87 9.34
CA ASN A 60 -20.51 6.16 10.68
C ASN A 60 -20.54 4.94 11.62
N PRO A 61 -20.94 3.72 11.19
CA PRO A 61 -20.87 2.55 12.06
C PRO A 61 -19.43 2.23 12.51
N ALA A 62 -18.48 2.30 11.59
CA ALA A 62 -17.06 2.07 11.89
C ALA A 62 -16.51 3.18 12.81
N LEU A 63 -16.87 4.44 12.54
CA LEU A 63 -16.51 5.59 13.37
C LEU A 63 -17.00 5.42 14.81
N ALA A 64 -18.25 5.04 15.01
CA ALA A 64 -18.82 4.83 16.34
C ALA A 64 -18.13 3.69 17.09
N ALA A 65 -17.95 2.55 16.42
CA ALA A 65 -17.32 1.37 17.01
C ALA A 65 -15.85 1.62 17.40
N LEU A 66 -15.07 2.28 16.53
CA LEU A 66 -13.66 2.59 16.79
C LEU A 66 -13.52 3.66 17.87
N SER A 67 -14.34 4.72 17.84
CA SER A 67 -14.29 5.76 18.87
C SER A 67 -14.57 5.22 20.27
N ALA A 68 -15.44 4.22 20.41
CA ALA A 68 -15.75 3.59 21.68
C ALA A 68 -14.63 2.66 22.21
N ARG A 69 -13.79 2.14 21.32
CA ARG A 69 -12.69 1.21 21.66
C ARG A 69 -11.35 1.90 21.90
N LEU A 70 -11.15 3.05 21.30
CA LEU A 70 -9.95 3.87 21.49
C LEU A 70 -9.88 4.45 22.90
N PRO A 71 -8.68 4.84 23.40
CA PRO A 71 -8.57 5.69 24.56
C PRO A 71 -9.51 6.90 24.46
N PRO A 72 -10.21 7.30 25.52
CA PRO A 72 -11.32 8.28 25.45
C PRO A 72 -10.96 9.58 24.73
N GLU A 73 -9.75 10.10 24.96
CA GLU A 73 -9.28 11.32 24.32
C GLU A 73 -9.11 11.16 22.79
N MET A 74 -8.60 10.02 22.35
CA MET A 74 -8.43 9.71 20.94
C MET A 74 -9.79 9.50 20.26
N GLY A 75 -10.72 8.79 20.92
CA GLY A 75 -12.09 8.62 20.44
C GLY A 75 -12.81 9.95 20.24
N ALA A 76 -12.68 10.88 21.21
CA ALA A 76 -13.24 12.21 21.09
C ALA A 76 -12.61 13.04 19.94
N ARG A 77 -11.29 12.92 19.74
CA ARG A 77 -10.57 13.56 18.61
C ARG A 77 -11.06 12.99 17.27
N LEU A 78 -11.18 11.67 17.16
CA LEU A 78 -11.67 10.99 15.96
C LEU A 78 -13.06 11.47 15.57
N GLN A 79 -14.00 11.53 16.51
CA GLN A 79 -15.36 12.04 16.28
C GLN A 79 -15.37 13.51 15.84
N ARG A 80 -14.50 14.35 16.41
CA ARG A 80 -14.39 15.77 16.04
C ARG A 80 -13.85 15.92 14.61
N LEU A 81 -12.81 15.16 14.25
CA LEU A 81 -12.21 15.17 12.92
C LEU A 81 -13.20 14.68 11.86
N ALA A 82 -13.95 13.62 12.16
CA ALA A 82 -14.91 13.01 11.23
C ALA A 82 -16.00 13.99 10.74
N ARG A 83 -16.35 15.01 11.55
CA ARG A 83 -17.38 16.01 11.17
C ARG A 83 -16.91 16.95 10.04
N ARG A 84 -15.63 16.97 9.73
CA ARG A 84 -15.02 17.96 8.83
C ARG A 84 -14.31 17.33 7.64
N LEU A 85 -13.94 16.06 7.74
CA LEU A 85 -13.11 15.41 6.74
C LEU A 85 -13.93 14.84 5.57
N PRO A 86 -13.42 14.98 4.34
CA PRO A 86 -13.91 14.21 3.21
C PRO A 86 -13.78 12.69 3.43
N HIS A 87 -14.48 11.92 2.63
CA HIS A 87 -14.63 10.46 2.79
C HIS A 87 -13.29 9.72 2.84
N MET A 88 -12.41 9.92 1.85
CA MET A 88 -11.12 9.19 1.77
C MET A 88 -10.15 9.56 2.89
N PRO A 89 -9.92 10.83 3.25
CA PRO A 89 -9.18 11.18 4.47
C PRO A 89 -9.74 10.59 5.75
N LEU A 90 -11.06 10.55 5.92
CA LEU A 90 -11.71 9.93 7.08
C LEU A 90 -11.44 8.41 7.11
N LEU A 91 -11.52 7.72 5.95
CA LEU A 91 -11.19 6.31 5.83
C LEU A 91 -9.73 6.05 6.25
N GLY A 92 -8.80 6.92 5.85
CA GLY A 92 -7.41 6.88 6.30
C GLY A 92 -7.27 6.97 7.83
N LEU A 93 -8.00 7.91 8.47
CA LEU A 93 -8.00 8.04 9.93
C LEU A 93 -8.58 6.82 10.65
N LEU A 94 -9.68 6.25 10.13
CA LEU A 94 -10.27 5.03 10.68
C LEU A 94 -9.28 3.86 10.59
N SER A 95 -8.50 3.79 9.51
CA SER A 95 -7.45 2.77 9.36
C SER A 95 -6.31 2.98 10.36
N VAL A 96 -5.89 4.23 10.62
CA VAL A 96 -4.92 4.53 11.69
C VAL A 96 -5.48 4.13 13.05
N ALA A 97 -6.75 4.44 13.34
CA ALA A 97 -7.40 4.05 14.59
C ALA A 97 -7.37 2.52 14.79
N ARG A 98 -7.65 1.74 13.74
CA ARG A 98 -7.54 0.27 13.78
C ARG A 98 -6.11 -0.19 14.06
N ALA A 99 -5.11 0.40 13.42
CA ALA A 99 -3.70 0.02 13.63
C ALA A 99 -3.21 0.34 15.04
N VAL A 100 -3.68 1.45 15.63
CA VAL A 100 -3.42 1.80 17.04
C VAL A 100 -4.03 0.77 17.98
N LEU A 101 -5.27 0.33 17.72
CA LEU A 101 -5.92 -0.72 18.49
C LEU A 101 -5.23 -2.09 18.33
N ASP A 102 -4.80 -2.43 17.11
CA ASP A 102 -4.07 -3.67 16.82
C ASP A 102 -2.70 -3.67 17.53
N ALA A 103 -2.03 -2.51 17.57
CA ALA A 103 -0.79 -2.34 18.31
C ALA A 103 -0.99 -2.31 19.83
N GLY A 104 -2.21 -2.12 20.33
CA GLY A 104 -2.51 -1.96 21.76
C GLY A 104 -1.87 -0.70 22.35
N LEU A 105 -1.80 0.42 21.59
CA LEU A 105 -1.19 1.66 22.08
C LEU A 105 -2.14 2.44 22.98
N GLU A 106 -1.62 2.83 24.13
CA GLU A 106 -2.26 3.84 24.98
C GLU A 106 -2.11 5.26 24.40
N ALA A 107 -2.95 6.20 24.85
CA ALA A 107 -2.94 7.57 24.35
C ALA A 107 -1.57 8.26 24.50
N SER A 108 -0.87 8.05 25.61
CA SER A 108 0.47 8.58 25.87
C SER A 108 1.51 8.00 24.91
N GLU A 109 1.40 6.73 24.58
CA GLU A 109 2.29 6.05 23.66
C GLU A 109 2.05 6.48 22.20
N ALA A 110 0.78 6.63 21.81
CA ALA A 110 0.39 7.13 20.50
C ALA A 110 0.85 8.58 20.29
N ALA A 111 0.85 9.39 21.35
CA ALA A 111 1.31 10.78 21.30
C ALA A 111 2.83 10.94 21.07
N GLU A 112 3.61 9.88 21.29
CA GLU A 112 5.06 9.85 20.99
C GLU A 112 5.39 9.42 19.55
N ALA A 113 4.39 9.09 18.74
CA ALA A 113 4.62 8.61 17.38
C ALA A 113 4.94 9.76 16.41
N HIS A 114 5.89 9.53 15.50
CA HIS A 114 6.04 10.34 14.28
C HIS A 114 5.04 9.82 13.22
N VAL A 115 4.59 10.70 12.33
CA VAL A 115 3.56 10.38 11.34
C VAL A 115 4.12 10.52 9.93
N LEU A 116 4.08 9.44 9.17
CA LEU A 116 4.51 9.38 7.78
C LEU A 116 3.35 8.93 6.90
N VAL A 117 2.94 9.78 5.97
CA VAL A 117 1.87 9.48 5.02
C VAL A 117 2.49 9.25 3.65
N ALA A 118 2.30 8.06 3.10
CA ALA A 118 2.68 7.74 1.74
C ALA A 118 1.54 8.13 0.81
N GLY A 119 1.76 9.15 -0.03
CA GLY A 119 0.71 9.64 -0.90
C GLY A 119 1.09 10.85 -1.73
N ALA A 120 0.26 11.13 -2.71
CA ALA A 120 0.27 12.33 -3.53
C ALA A 120 -1.10 12.49 -4.19
N ASN A 121 -1.53 13.72 -4.42
CA ASN A 121 -2.82 14.03 -5.03
C ASN A 121 -3.98 13.32 -4.30
N LEU A 122 -3.93 13.31 -2.97
CA LEU A 122 -4.85 12.55 -2.11
C LEU A 122 -6.29 13.07 -2.19
N SER A 123 -6.48 14.27 -2.71
CA SER A 123 -7.78 14.97 -2.83
C SER A 123 -8.12 15.31 -4.29
N ASP A 124 -7.72 14.45 -5.24
CA ASP A 124 -7.86 14.74 -6.68
C ASP A 124 -9.32 14.97 -7.09
N ARG A 125 -10.28 14.17 -6.57
CA ARG A 125 -11.71 14.37 -6.80
C ARG A 125 -12.22 15.68 -6.19
N LEU A 126 -11.83 15.98 -4.96
CA LEU A 126 -12.20 17.24 -4.30
C LEU A 126 -11.73 18.46 -5.12
N MET A 127 -10.52 18.40 -5.68
CA MET A 127 -9.97 19.46 -6.52
C MET A 127 -10.78 19.61 -7.81
N ASP A 128 -11.08 18.52 -8.51
CA ASP A 128 -11.86 18.54 -9.74
C ASP A 128 -13.26 19.11 -9.53
N GLU A 129 -13.95 18.70 -8.47
CA GLU A 129 -15.27 19.22 -8.09
C GLU A 129 -15.20 20.70 -7.69
N GLY A 130 -14.14 21.10 -6.97
CA GLY A 130 -13.89 22.49 -6.61
C GLY A 130 -13.70 23.38 -7.84
N PHE A 131 -12.88 22.97 -8.80
CA PHE A 131 -12.68 23.69 -10.06
C PHE A 131 -13.97 23.80 -10.86
N ALA A 132 -14.77 22.74 -10.94
CA ALA A 132 -16.06 22.77 -11.63
C ALA A 132 -17.04 23.75 -10.98
N ARG A 133 -17.15 23.74 -9.64
CA ARG A 133 -17.99 24.68 -8.88
C ARG A 133 -17.53 26.13 -9.05
N PHE A 134 -16.22 26.38 -8.95
CA PHE A 134 -15.67 27.73 -9.15
C PHE A 134 -15.90 28.25 -10.58
N GLY A 135 -15.79 27.36 -11.59
CA GLY A 135 -16.10 27.71 -12.98
C GLY A 135 -17.56 28.08 -13.21
N ALA A 136 -18.47 27.44 -12.47
CA ALA A 136 -19.91 27.74 -12.53
C ALA A 136 -20.27 29.03 -11.76
N THR A 137 -19.77 29.19 -10.55
CA THR A 137 -20.00 30.37 -9.72
C THR A 137 -18.77 30.64 -8.84
N ARG A 138 -18.21 31.85 -8.89
CA ARG A 138 -17.01 32.22 -8.10
C ARG A 138 -17.18 32.06 -6.59
N GLY A 139 -18.40 32.03 -6.07
CA GLY A 139 -18.71 31.80 -4.66
C GLY A 139 -18.94 30.32 -4.30
N GLY A 140 -18.76 29.39 -5.26
CA GLY A 140 -19.08 27.96 -5.08
C GLY A 140 -18.03 27.12 -4.34
N ILE A 141 -16.93 27.71 -3.85
CA ILE A 141 -15.89 27.01 -3.11
C ILE A 141 -16.09 27.24 -1.59
N GLU A 142 -16.02 26.17 -0.81
CA GLU A 142 -16.04 26.24 0.64
C GLU A 142 -14.74 26.84 1.20
N ALA A 143 -14.81 27.55 2.33
CA ALA A 143 -13.65 28.19 2.95
C ALA A 143 -12.53 27.19 3.32
N SER A 144 -12.89 25.92 3.61
CA SER A 144 -11.96 24.84 3.95
C SER A 144 -11.36 24.11 2.75
N HIS A 145 -11.79 24.43 1.52
CA HIS A 145 -11.38 23.71 0.29
C HIS A 145 -9.85 23.65 0.16
N GLU A 146 -9.18 24.79 0.28
CA GLU A 146 -7.73 24.87 0.17
C GLU A 146 -6.99 24.02 1.22
N LEU A 147 -7.53 23.93 2.43
CA LEU A 147 -6.95 23.11 3.49
C LEU A 147 -7.06 21.62 3.16
N TYR A 148 -8.22 21.18 2.68
CA TYR A 148 -8.42 19.77 2.36
C TYR A 148 -7.83 19.34 1.02
N SER A 149 -7.44 20.28 0.17
CA SER A 149 -6.71 20.00 -1.07
C SER A 149 -5.21 19.70 -0.84
N LEU A 150 -4.67 20.10 0.32
CA LEU A 150 -3.27 19.84 0.64
C LEU A 150 -3.07 18.40 1.13
N ASP A 151 -2.17 17.65 0.51
CA ASP A 151 -1.80 16.29 0.96
C ASP A 151 -1.33 16.28 2.43
N SER A 152 -0.64 17.33 2.89
CA SER A 152 -0.16 17.49 4.27
C SER A 152 -1.27 17.53 5.32
N THR A 153 -2.49 17.88 4.94
CA THR A 153 -3.63 17.93 5.87
C THR A 153 -3.93 16.56 6.46
N LEU A 154 -3.80 15.48 5.68
CA LEU A 154 -4.01 14.14 6.21
C LEU A 154 -2.96 13.80 7.30
N ALA A 155 -1.70 14.13 7.10
CA ALA A 155 -0.66 13.92 8.11
C ALA A 155 -0.94 14.74 9.39
N ALA A 156 -1.39 15.98 9.26
CA ALA A 156 -1.81 16.82 10.39
C ALA A 156 -3.02 16.23 11.13
N CYS A 157 -4.02 15.72 10.41
CA CYS A 157 -5.19 15.07 11.01
C CYS A 157 -4.83 13.77 11.75
N VAL A 158 -3.89 12.99 11.23
CA VAL A 158 -3.36 11.81 11.94
C VAL A 158 -2.66 12.25 13.22
N SER A 159 -1.81 13.29 13.17
CA SER A 159 -1.16 13.84 14.37
C SER A 159 -2.19 14.35 15.40
N GLU A 160 -3.26 15.05 14.97
CA GLU A 160 -4.34 15.47 15.85
C GLU A 160 -5.04 14.27 16.49
N LEU A 161 -5.35 13.21 15.72
CA LEU A 161 -5.95 11.99 16.25
C LEU A 161 -5.11 11.38 17.37
N LEU A 162 -3.82 11.22 17.12
CA LEU A 162 -2.87 10.61 18.07
C LEU A 162 -2.52 11.54 19.23
N GLY A 163 -2.69 12.86 19.08
CA GLY A 163 -2.17 13.87 19.99
C GLY A 163 -0.65 14.02 19.87
N SER A 164 -0.09 13.57 18.75
CA SER A 164 1.35 13.62 18.50
C SER A 164 1.81 15.05 18.24
N ARG A 165 2.97 15.40 18.80
CA ARG A 165 3.69 16.65 18.55
C ARG A 165 5.03 16.41 17.82
N GLY A 166 5.29 15.16 17.45
CA GLY A 166 6.44 14.80 16.64
C GLY A 166 6.31 15.20 15.17
N PRO A 167 7.34 14.97 14.36
CA PRO A 167 7.30 15.18 12.93
C PRO A 167 6.13 14.48 12.25
N ALA A 168 5.46 15.19 11.33
CA ALA A 168 4.37 14.67 10.52
C ALA A 168 4.49 15.21 9.10
N PHE A 169 4.69 14.33 8.11
CA PHE A 169 4.87 14.75 6.72
C PHE A 169 4.45 13.69 5.72
N VAL A 170 4.29 14.12 4.48
CA VAL A 170 3.90 13.28 3.34
C VAL A 170 5.11 12.93 2.49
N ILE A 171 5.16 11.71 2.02
CA ILE A 171 6.23 11.18 1.16
C ILE A 171 5.62 10.73 -0.16
N ASN A 172 6.16 11.27 -1.24
CA ASN A 172 5.75 10.93 -2.60
C ASN A 172 6.91 10.32 -3.38
N GLY A 173 6.65 9.20 -4.03
CA GLY A 173 7.47 8.50 -5.00
C GLY A 173 6.56 7.68 -5.92
N ALA A 174 5.41 8.27 -6.29
CA ALA A 174 4.34 7.58 -7.02
C ALA A 174 3.99 6.24 -6.33
N CYS A 175 3.92 5.13 -7.09
CA CYS A 175 3.56 3.83 -6.54
C CYS A 175 4.59 3.26 -5.53
N ALA A 176 5.80 3.82 -5.46
CA ALA A 176 6.85 3.47 -4.51
C ALA A 176 6.74 4.21 -3.15
N SER A 177 5.80 5.14 -3.01
CA SER A 177 5.65 6.02 -1.83
C SER A 177 5.63 5.26 -0.52
N GLY A 178 4.95 4.11 -0.46
CA GLY A 178 4.84 3.31 0.76
C GLY A 178 6.19 2.79 1.26
N ASN A 179 7.02 2.22 0.39
CA ASN A 179 8.36 1.75 0.77
C ASN A 179 9.30 2.92 1.10
N LEU A 180 9.14 4.08 0.46
CA LEU A 180 9.86 5.31 0.84
C LEU A 180 9.47 5.75 2.26
N ALA A 181 8.19 5.68 2.61
CA ALA A 181 7.71 5.99 3.96
C ALA A 181 8.23 4.97 4.99
N LEU A 182 8.32 3.68 4.66
CA LEU A 182 8.95 2.67 5.51
C LEU A 182 10.44 2.96 5.73
N LEU A 183 11.17 3.37 4.67
CA LEU A 183 12.58 3.80 4.81
C LEU A 183 12.72 5.03 5.72
N ALA A 184 11.85 6.02 5.53
CA ALA A 184 11.86 7.20 6.40
C ALA A 184 11.52 6.80 7.85
N GLY A 185 10.55 5.91 8.07
CA GLY A 185 10.22 5.38 9.39
C GLY A 185 11.42 4.72 10.08
N LEU A 186 12.19 3.89 9.36
CA LEU A 186 13.44 3.32 9.88
C LEU A 186 14.46 4.41 10.27
N ARG A 187 14.55 5.51 9.50
CA ARG A 187 15.45 6.63 9.80
C ARG A 187 14.99 7.42 11.02
N GLU A 188 13.67 7.70 11.13
CA GLU A 188 13.10 8.37 12.30
C GLU A 188 13.40 7.61 13.59
N LEU A 189 13.21 6.27 13.59
CA LEU A 189 13.51 5.43 14.74
C LEU A 189 15.01 5.34 15.07
N ARG A 190 15.86 5.21 14.04
CA ARG A 190 17.29 4.95 14.23
C ARG A 190 18.12 6.20 14.48
N HIS A 191 17.70 7.35 13.97
CA HIS A 191 18.54 8.56 13.93
C HIS A 191 17.88 9.83 14.47
N HIS A 192 16.53 9.85 14.56
CA HIS A 192 15.80 11.07 14.95
C HIS A 192 15.04 10.92 16.27
N GLY A 193 15.30 9.85 17.02
CA GLY A 193 14.79 9.67 18.37
C GLY A 193 13.29 9.33 18.46
N ALA A 194 12.64 9.00 17.35
CA ALA A 194 11.28 8.50 17.39
C ALA A 194 11.21 7.22 18.22
N LYS A 195 10.21 7.11 19.09
CA LYS A 195 9.92 5.86 19.80
C LYS A 195 9.00 4.97 18.96
N ARG A 196 8.11 5.57 18.18
CA ARG A 196 7.17 4.91 17.28
C ARG A 196 6.99 5.73 16.01
N VAL A 197 6.62 5.05 14.94
CA VAL A 197 6.28 5.69 13.68
C VAL A 197 5.00 5.06 13.14
N ILE A 198 4.02 5.90 12.81
CA ILE A 198 2.84 5.48 12.06
C ILE A 198 3.12 5.72 10.57
N VAL A 199 3.13 4.64 9.79
CA VAL A 199 3.22 4.71 8.32
C VAL A 199 1.85 4.44 7.74
N LEU A 200 1.25 5.44 7.13
CA LEU A 200 -0.05 5.37 6.46
C LEU A 200 0.16 5.37 4.94
N GLY A 201 -0.15 4.28 4.26
CA GLY A 201 -0.43 4.27 2.83
C GLY A 201 -1.83 4.85 2.60
N ALA A 202 -1.87 6.12 2.21
CA ALA A 202 -3.11 6.87 2.18
C ALA A 202 -4.03 6.42 1.04
N PRO A 203 -5.35 6.36 1.27
CA PRO A 203 -6.29 6.09 0.20
C PRO A 203 -6.31 7.27 -0.78
N SER A 204 -6.21 6.99 -2.07
CA SER A 204 -6.30 7.99 -3.12
C SER A 204 -7.78 8.28 -3.44
N ASP A 205 -8.16 9.55 -3.48
CA ASP A 205 -9.48 10.00 -3.91
C ASP A 205 -9.44 10.27 -5.42
N VAL A 206 -9.47 9.18 -6.20
CA VAL A 206 -9.27 9.27 -7.65
C VAL A 206 -10.41 10.01 -8.35
N SER A 207 -10.04 10.92 -9.27
CA SER A 207 -11.00 11.67 -10.07
C SER A 207 -11.21 11.05 -11.46
N PRO A 208 -12.33 11.36 -12.15
CA PRO A 208 -12.52 10.99 -13.55
C PRO A 208 -11.37 11.48 -14.44
N ARG A 209 -10.88 12.72 -14.22
CA ARG A 209 -9.76 13.30 -14.96
C ARG A 209 -8.46 12.52 -14.74
N GLY A 210 -8.15 12.18 -13.48
CA GLY A 210 -6.96 11.41 -13.13
C GLY A 210 -6.97 10.02 -13.78
N LEU A 211 -8.09 9.30 -13.68
CA LEU A 211 -8.28 8.00 -14.31
C LEU A 211 -8.16 8.09 -15.84
N HIS A 212 -8.75 9.13 -16.45
CA HIS A 212 -8.64 9.33 -17.89
C HIS A 212 -7.20 9.63 -18.32
N GLY A 213 -6.46 10.42 -17.52
CA GLY A 213 -5.05 10.68 -17.77
C GLY A 213 -4.20 9.40 -17.79
N PHE A 214 -4.39 8.49 -16.84
CA PHE A 214 -3.72 7.18 -16.85
C PHE A 214 -4.12 6.33 -18.06
N ALA A 215 -5.38 6.38 -18.49
CA ALA A 215 -5.84 5.69 -19.70
C ALA A 215 -5.13 6.20 -20.96
N LEU A 216 -5.00 7.53 -21.10
CA LEU A 216 -4.31 8.16 -22.24
C LEU A 216 -2.79 7.85 -22.26
N LEU A 217 -2.18 7.57 -21.11
CA LEU A 217 -0.80 7.08 -21.06
C LEU A 217 -0.64 5.64 -21.55
N GLY A 218 -1.74 4.93 -21.85
CA GLY A 218 -1.71 3.52 -22.21
C GLY A 218 -1.31 2.59 -21.05
N ALA A 219 -1.48 3.06 -19.80
CA ALA A 219 -1.06 2.31 -18.61
C ALA A 219 -2.16 1.40 -18.06
N LEU A 220 -3.43 1.66 -18.42
CA LEU A 220 -4.60 0.96 -17.88
C LEU A 220 -5.12 -0.15 -18.79
N ALA A 221 -5.73 -1.17 -18.18
CA ALA A 221 -6.57 -2.13 -18.86
C ALA A 221 -7.90 -1.46 -19.22
N ILE A 222 -8.10 -1.07 -20.49
CA ILE A 222 -9.27 -0.30 -20.96
C ILE A 222 -9.97 -0.89 -22.19
N HIS A 223 -9.44 -1.94 -22.80
CA HIS A 223 -10.02 -2.53 -24.00
C HIS A 223 -10.57 -3.94 -23.76
N ARG A 224 -9.78 -4.78 -23.06
CA ARG A 224 -10.16 -6.16 -22.79
C ARG A 224 -10.83 -6.28 -21.43
N PHE A 225 -11.70 -7.26 -21.26
CA PHE A 225 -12.32 -7.65 -20.01
C PHE A 225 -13.15 -6.56 -19.30
N GLN A 226 -13.60 -5.53 -20.02
CA GLN A 226 -14.44 -4.47 -19.43
C GLN A 226 -15.82 -5.02 -19.00
N ASP A 227 -16.34 -6.01 -19.71
CA ASP A 227 -17.59 -6.72 -19.37
C ASP A 227 -17.35 -7.85 -18.36
N GLU A 228 -16.10 -8.22 -18.11
CA GLU A 228 -15.69 -9.23 -17.13
C GLU A 228 -14.61 -8.64 -16.19
N PRO A 229 -14.91 -7.58 -15.43
CA PRO A 229 -13.92 -6.76 -14.72
C PRO A 229 -13.00 -7.57 -13.78
N ALA A 230 -13.52 -8.63 -13.16
CA ALA A 230 -12.73 -9.52 -12.30
C ALA A 230 -11.55 -10.21 -13.03
N ARG A 231 -11.57 -10.24 -14.37
CA ARG A 231 -10.53 -10.84 -15.22
C ARG A 231 -9.51 -9.85 -15.76
N ALA A 232 -9.68 -8.55 -15.52
CA ALA A 232 -8.88 -7.51 -16.16
C ALA A 232 -7.45 -7.41 -15.61
N SER A 233 -7.27 -7.52 -14.29
CA SER A 233 -5.93 -7.56 -13.69
C SER A 233 -5.39 -8.99 -13.75
N ARG A 234 -4.37 -9.18 -14.56
CA ARG A 234 -3.85 -10.51 -14.93
C ARG A 234 -2.33 -10.53 -15.08
N PRO A 235 -1.58 -10.26 -14.00
CA PRO A 235 -0.11 -10.26 -14.05
C PRO A 235 0.41 -11.56 -14.66
N TRP A 236 1.45 -11.43 -15.50
CA TRP A 236 2.14 -12.53 -16.18
C TRP A 236 1.32 -13.35 -17.19
N ASP A 237 0.03 -13.07 -17.35
CA ASP A 237 -0.74 -13.64 -18.44
C ASP A 237 -0.37 -12.94 -19.76
N ARG A 238 -0.29 -13.69 -20.87
CA ARG A 238 0.10 -13.10 -22.16
C ARG A 238 -0.93 -12.09 -22.70
N ASP A 239 -2.18 -12.16 -22.23
CA ASP A 239 -3.26 -11.25 -22.64
C ASP A 239 -3.39 -10.04 -21.73
N ARG A 240 -2.40 -9.78 -20.83
CA ARG A 240 -2.39 -8.60 -19.95
C ARG A 240 -2.28 -7.32 -20.77
N GLU A 241 -2.92 -6.27 -20.30
CA GLU A 241 -3.05 -5.02 -21.05
C GLU A 241 -2.50 -3.81 -20.30
N GLY A 242 -2.64 -3.78 -18.99
CA GLY A 242 -2.27 -2.68 -18.13
C GLY A 242 -2.81 -2.88 -16.72
N PHE A 243 -2.56 -1.93 -15.84
CA PHE A 243 -3.07 -2.05 -14.48
C PHE A 243 -4.53 -1.63 -14.36
N VAL A 244 -5.21 -2.13 -13.35
CA VAL A 244 -6.56 -1.72 -12.96
C VAL A 244 -6.44 -0.89 -11.69
N PRO A 245 -6.81 0.42 -11.68
CA PRO A 245 -6.72 1.24 -10.49
C PRO A 245 -7.64 0.75 -9.37
N ALA A 246 -7.25 0.98 -8.13
CA ALA A 246 -8.07 0.60 -6.98
C ALA A 246 -7.95 1.61 -5.84
N HIS A 247 -9.01 1.77 -5.09
CA HIS A 247 -8.95 2.32 -3.75
C HIS A 247 -8.29 1.32 -2.80
N GLY A 248 -7.68 1.84 -1.75
CA GLY A 248 -7.12 1.03 -0.68
C GLY A 248 -6.27 1.83 0.27
N CYS A 249 -6.19 1.37 1.50
CA CYS A 249 -5.45 1.99 2.57
C CYS A 249 -4.76 0.92 3.40
N GLY A 250 -3.51 1.16 3.77
CA GLY A 250 -2.75 0.31 4.67
C GLY A 250 -2.04 1.12 5.75
N VAL A 251 -1.90 0.57 6.93
CA VAL A 251 -1.17 1.20 8.03
C VAL A 251 -0.23 0.20 8.67
N MET A 252 0.98 0.65 8.99
CA MET A 252 1.94 -0.07 9.83
C MET A 252 2.39 0.82 10.98
N VAL A 253 2.38 0.27 12.19
CA VAL A 253 3.00 0.86 13.38
C VAL A 253 4.39 0.26 13.52
N LEU A 254 5.41 1.10 13.45
CA LEU A 254 6.81 0.70 13.59
C LEU A 254 7.35 1.14 14.95
N GLU A 255 8.06 0.26 15.64
CA GLU A 255 8.77 0.60 16.87
C GLU A 255 10.00 -0.30 17.08
N PRO A 256 10.97 0.10 17.95
CA PRO A 256 12.04 -0.77 18.36
C PRO A 256 11.50 -2.04 19.02
N ARG A 257 12.11 -3.21 18.72
CA ARG A 257 11.69 -4.51 19.26
C ARG A 257 11.64 -4.52 20.78
N ALA A 258 12.60 -3.85 21.43
CA ALA A 258 12.66 -3.76 22.89
C ALA A 258 11.44 -3.02 23.47
N LEU A 259 10.97 -1.93 22.84
CA LEU A 259 9.78 -1.21 23.30
C LEU A 259 8.51 -2.04 23.11
N CYS A 260 8.37 -2.73 21.98
CA CYS A 260 7.27 -3.65 21.70
C CYS A 260 7.21 -4.76 22.76
N ALA A 261 8.36 -5.39 23.05
CA ALA A 261 8.47 -6.47 24.04
C ALA A 261 8.18 -5.98 25.48
N ALA A 262 8.66 -4.78 25.84
CA ALA A 262 8.48 -4.23 27.18
C ALA A 262 7.01 -4.03 27.59
N ARG A 263 6.12 -3.81 26.61
CA ARG A 263 4.66 -3.70 26.83
C ARG A 263 3.89 -4.99 26.53
N GLY A 264 4.61 -6.10 26.26
CA GLY A 264 4.00 -7.40 25.96
C GLY A 264 3.18 -7.42 24.67
N ALA A 265 3.44 -6.49 23.75
CA ALA A 265 2.70 -6.39 22.51
C ALA A 265 3.17 -7.41 21.47
N ARG A 266 2.28 -7.73 20.54
CA ARG A 266 2.61 -8.58 19.40
C ARG A 266 3.56 -7.85 18.46
N ALA A 267 4.56 -8.56 17.94
CA ALA A 267 5.33 -8.14 16.78
C ALA A 267 4.92 -9.00 15.57
N TRP A 268 4.33 -8.39 14.55
CA TRP A 268 3.88 -9.07 13.34
C TRP A 268 5.05 -9.52 12.45
N ALA A 269 6.04 -8.66 12.32
CA ALA A 269 7.24 -8.88 11.51
C ALA A 269 8.36 -7.95 11.97
N GLU A 270 9.60 -8.29 11.64
CA GLU A 270 10.72 -7.36 11.66
C GLU A 270 10.83 -6.69 10.27
N LEU A 271 10.87 -5.35 10.23
CA LEU A 271 11.25 -4.59 9.04
C LEU A 271 12.76 -4.45 9.02
N CYS A 272 13.44 -5.35 8.31
CA CYS A 272 14.90 -5.44 8.30
C CYS A 272 15.56 -4.30 7.55
N GLY A 273 15.07 -4.00 6.33
CA GLY A 273 15.69 -3.02 5.47
C GLY A 273 14.82 -2.58 4.31
N VAL A 274 15.16 -1.44 3.73
CA VAL A 274 14.53 -0.91 2.51
C VAL A 274 15.63 -0.45 1.55
N GLY A 275 15.56 -0.93 0.32
CA GLY A 275 16.38 -0.49 -0.81
C GLY A 275 15.64 0.53 -1.65
N VAL A 276 16.33 1.56 -2.09
CA VAL A 276 15.78 2.61 -2.96
C VAL A 276 16.83 2.97 -4.00
N THR A 277 16.43 3.00 -5.26
CA THR A 277 17.26 3.44 -6.40
C THR A 277 16.40 4.27 -7.37
N SER A 278 17.06 4.96 -8.27
CA SER A 278 16.44 5.68 -9.37
C SER A 278 17.03 5.19 -10.70
N ASP A 279 16.18 5.08 -11.72
CA ASP A 279 16.60 4.64 -13.06
C ASP A 279 17.35 5.72 -13.82
N ALA A 280 17.08 6.99 -13.51
CA ALA A 280 17.58 8.14 -14.30
C ALA A 280 17.32 7.96 -15.82
N ASN A 281 16.16 7.41 -16.16
CA ASN A 281 15.74 7.01 -17.50
C ASN A 281 14.36 7.64 -17.83
N HIS A 282 13.65 7.08 -18.78
CA HIS A 282 12.32 7.51 -19.18
C HIS A 282 11.30 7.33 -18.05
N LEU A 283 10.34 8.28 -17.92
CA LEU A 283 9.41 8.34 -16.79
C LEU A 283 8.53 7.09 -16.62
N THR A 284 8.23 6.36 -17.67
CA THR A 284 7.29 5.23 -17.65
C THR A 284 7.91 3.89 -18.01
N LEU A 285 9.18 3.86 -18.45
CA LEU A 285 9.84 2.60 -18.82
C LEU A 285 10.53 1.98 -17.60
N PRO A 286 10.18 0.73 -17.24
CA PRO A 286 10.85 0.03 -16.15
C PRO A 286 12.27 -0.34 -16.55
N ASN A 287 13.18 -0.41 -15.56
CA ASN A 287 14.59 -0.75 -15.76
C ASN A 287 14.99 -1.90 -14.83
N GLU A 288 15.45 -3.00 -15.44
CA GLU A 288 15.89 -4.21 -14.73
C GLU A 288 17.03 -3.93 -13.75
N GLU A 289 18.06 -3.19 -14.18
CA GLU A 289 19.22 -2.89 -13.33
C GLU A 289 18.83 -2.04 -12.11
N GLY A 290 17.97 -1.03 -12.31
CA GLY A 290 17.48 -0.18 -11.23
C GLY A 290 16.71 -0.97 -10.18
N GLN A 291 15.82 -1.87 -10.62
CA GLN A 291 15.05 -2.75 -9.74
C GLN A 291 15.96 -3.77 -9.03
N ALA A 292 16.88 -4.43 -9.75
CA ALA A 292 17.84 -5.38 -9.16
C ALA A 292 18.71 -4.72 -8.08
N ARG A 293 19.19 -3.50 -8.33
CA ARG A 293 19.96 -2.73 -7.34
C ARG A 293 19.11 -2.39 -6.09
N ALA A 294 17.82 -2.07 -6.25
CA ALA A 294 16.95 -1.81 -5.12
C ALA A 294 16.78 -3.06 -4.25
N ILE A 295 16.57 -4.23 -4.86
CA ILE A 295 16.47 -5.53 -4.18
C ILE A 295 17.77 -5.84 -3.42
N THR A 296 18.90 -5.79 -4.10
CA THR A 296 20.23 -6.04 -3.49
C THR A 296 20.52 -5.10 -2.33
N LEU A 297 20.17 -3.81 -2.49
CA LEU A 297 20.36 -2.81 -1.46
C LEU A 297 19.46 -3.06 -0.23
N ALA A 298 18.22 -3.51 -0.44
CA ALA A 298 17.30 -3.87 0.63
C ALA A 298 17.84 -5.02 1.49
N LEU A 299 18.29 -6.09 0.85
CA LEU A 299 18.89 -7.25 1.51
C LEU A 299 20.15 -6.88 2.29
N ARG A 300 21.07 -6.14 1.65
CA ARG A 300 22.31 -5.67 2.30
C ARG A 300 22.02 -4.81 3.53
N ARG A 301 21.08 -3.85 3.44
CA ARG A 301 20.71 -2.97 4.56
C ARG A 301 20.01 -3.71 5.68
N GLY A 302 19.23 -4.74 5.31
CA GLY A 302 18.51 -5.59 6.24
C GLY A 302 19.37 -6.67 6.90
N GLY A 303 20.59 -6.91 6.40
CA GLY A 303 21.41 -8.03 6.86
C GLY A 303 20.73 -9.38 6.62
N VAL A 304 19.96 -9.51 5.52
CA VAL A 304 19.24 -10.73 5.17
C VAL A 304 19.97 -11.41 4.02
N ALA A 305 20.34 -12.66 4.21
CA ALA A 305 20.96 -13.47 3.16
C ALA A 305 19.90 -13.89 2.13
N VAL A 306 20.31 -14.06 0.88
CA VAL A 306 19.39 -14.45 -0.20
C VAL A 306 18.71 -15.78 0.13
N GLU A 307 19.42 -16.71 0.77
CA GLU A 307 18.95 -18.04 1.15
C GLU A 307 17.91 -18.05 2.27
N GLU A 308 17.73 -16.93 2.96
CA GLU A 308 16.67 -16.77 3.98
C GLU A 308 15.32 -16.45 3.33
N LEU A 309 15.31 -15.97 2.08
CA LEU A 309 14.09 -15.59 1.40
C LEU A 309 13.29 -16.83 0.96
N ASP A 310 11.99 -16.78 1.19
CA ASP A 310 11.05 -17.81 0.77
C ASP A 310 9.95 -17.26 -0.15
N PHE A 311 9.71 -15.94 -0.13
CA PHE A 311 8.57 -15.32 -0.80
C PHE A 311 8.84 -13.91 -1.32
N VAL A 312 8.23 -13.57 -2.45
CA VAL A 312 8.20 -12.22 -3.02
C VAL A 312 6.75 -11.79 -3.23
N SER A 313 6.33 -10.72 -2.57
CA SER A 313 5.15 -9.94 -2.93
C SER A 313 5.57 -9.03 -4.08
N ALA A 314 5.19 -9.41 -5.30
CA ALA A 314 5.62 -8.72 -6.50
C ALA A 314 4.85 -7.42 -6.74
N TYR A 315 5.51 -6.45 -7.35
CA TYR A 315 4.83 -5.26 -7.83
C TYR A 315 3.85 -5.57 -8.96
N ALA A 316 4.23 -6.38 -9.92
CA ALA A 316 3.45 -7.04 -10.97
C ALA A 316 2.09 -6.38 -11.27
N THR A 317 2.12 -5.31 -12.06
CA THR A 317 0.95 -4.45 -12.31
C THR A 317 0.05 -4.94 -13.45
N SER A 318 0.32 -6.09 -14.04
CA SER A 318 -0.39 -6.56 -15.25
C SER A 318 -0.05 -5.74 -16.49
N THR A 319 1.12 -5.11 -16.53
CA THR A 319 1.61 -4.40 -17.69
C THR A 319 2.52 -5.30 -18.54
N SER A 320 2.49 -5.14 -19.86
CA SER A 320 3.21 -6.01 -20.79
C SER A 320 4.72 -6.04 -20.54
N ALA A 321 5.32 -4.90 -20.24
CA ALA A 321 6.75 -4.78 -19.99
C ALA A 321 7.12 -4.94 -18.51
N GLY A 322 6.38 -4.31 -17.60
CA GLY A 322 6.74 -4.20 -16.17
C GLY A 322 6.88 -5.55 -15.49
N ASP A 323 5.92 -6.45 -15.74
CA ASP A 323 5.88 -7.75 -15.10
C ASP A 323 7.10 -8.63 -15.43
N LEU A 324 7.60 -8.58 -16.68
CA LEU A 324 8.76 -9.35 -17.10
C LEU A 324 10.08 -8.73 -16.64
N VAL A 325 10.16 -7.40 -16.63
CA VAL A 325 11.34 -6.67 -16.12
C VAL A 325 11.55 -6.96 -14.65
N GLU A 326 10.48 -7.06 -13.86
CA GLU A 326 10.58 -7.44 -12.45
C GLU A 326 11.13 -8.85 -12.25
N LEU A 327 10.68 -9.83 -13.03
CA LEU A 327 11.23 -11.20 -12.96
C LEU A 327 12.72 -11.25 -13.35
N ALA A 328 13.12 -10.52 -14.40
CA ALA A 328 14.51 -10.39 -14.77
C ALA A 328 15.36 -9.73 -13.66
N ALA A 329 14.84 -8.67 -13.03
CA ALA A 329 15.49 -8.02 -11.89
C ALA A 329 15.64 -8.95 -10.67
N LEU A 330 14.65 -9.79 -10.38
CA LEU A 330 14.74 -10.83 -9.34
C LEU A 330 15.82 -11.83 -9.66
N ARG A 331 15.93 -12.31 -10.90
CA ARG A 331 17.02 -13.21 -11.33
C ARG A 331 18.38 -12.54 -11.19
N ALA A 332 18.52 -11.31 -11.65
CA ALA A 332 19.78 -10.56 -11.57
C ALA A 332 20.22 -10.32 -10.11
N ALA A 333 19.28 -10.03 -9.21
CA ALA A 333 19.59 -9.74 -7.81
C ALA A 333 19.83 -10.99 -6.95
N LEU A 334 19.11 -12.09 -7.21
CA LEU A 334 19.05 -13.26 -6.33
C LEU A 334 19.76 -14.50 -6.91
N GLY A 335 20.19 -14.42 -8.18
CA GLY A 335 20.84 -15.53 -8.86
C GLY A 335 19.97 -16.80 -8.90
N PRO A 336 20.58 -18.00 -8.76
CA PRO A 336 19.83 -19.27 -8.81
C PRO A 336 18.77 -19.42 -7.72
N HIS A 337 18.84 -18.64 -6.64
CA HIS A 337 17.87 -18.71 -5.57
C HIS A 337 16.47 -18.20 -6.00
N ALA A 338 16.41 -17.34 -7.01
CA ALA A 338 15.15 -16.86 -7.57
C ALA A 338 14.22 -18.01 -8.01
N GLU A 339 14.75 -19.13 -8.47
CA GLU A 339 13.99 -20.33 -8.90
C GLU A 339 13.32 -21.09 -7.73
N ARG A 340 13.76 -20.82 -6.50
CA ARG A 340 13.23 -21.47 -5.29
C ARG A 340 12.13 -20.66 -4.63
N LEU A 341 11.96 -19.39 -5.03
CA LEU A 341 11.02 -18.48 -4.42
C LEU A 341 9.59 -18.71 -4.96
N ARG A 342 8.62 -18.44 -4.09
CA ARG A 342 7.26 -18.22 -4.50
C ARG A 342 7.03 -16.73 -4.72
N ILE A 343 6.39 -16.40 -5.82
CA ILE A 343 6.09 -15.01 -6.19
C ILE A 343 4.58 -14.88 -6.36
N ASN A 344 3.95 -13.91 -5.75
CA ASN A 344 2.55 -13.64 -6.05
C ASN A 344 2.25 -12.14 -6.23
N ALA A 345 1.11 -11.86 -6.84
CA ALA A 345 0.67 -10.52 -7.17
C ALA A 345 -0.71 -10.22 -6.55
N PRO A 346 -0.75 -9.54 -5.40
CA PRO A 346 -2.01 -9.10 -4.79
C PRO A 346 -2.87 -8.25 -5.73
N LYS A 347 -2.24 -7.52 -6.66
CA LYS A 347 -2.94 -6.70 -7.66
C LYS A 347 -3.82 -7.49 -8.60
N SER A 348 -3.59 -8.79 -8.77
CA SER A 348 -4.49 -9.65 -9.54
C SER A 348 -5.88 -9.77 -8.92
N LEU A 349 -5.98 -9.56 -7.59
CA LEU A 349 -7.21 -9.61 -6.83
C LEU A 349 -7.76 -8.22 -6.50
N LEU A 350 -6.87 -7.30 -6.06
CA LEU A 350 -7.26 -5.97 -5.55
C LEU A 350 -7.35 -4.91 -6.63
N GLY A 351 -6.57 -5.05 -7.71
CA GLY A 351 -6.15 -3.92 -8.51
C GLY A 351 -4.98 -3.17 -7.85
N HIS A 352 -4.60 -2.05 -8.42
CA HIS A 352 -3.45 -1.24 -8.02
C HIS A 352 -3.88 -0.06 -7.15
N THR A 353 -3.55 -0.07 -5.87
CA THR A 353 -3.91 0.97 -4.89
C THR A 353 -3.00 2.20 -4.94
N LEU A 354 -2.35 2.44 -6.07
CA LEU A 354 -1.53 3.61 -6.38
C LEU A 354 -0.47 3.87 -5.30
N ASN A 355 -0.47 5.06 -4.70
CA ASN A 355 0.52 5.47 -3.70
C ASN A 355 0.50 4.62 -2.42
N ALA A 356 -0.65 4.02 -2.07
CA ALA A 356 -0.80 3.14 -0.92
C ALA A 356 -0.24 1.73 -1.14
N SER A 357 0.01 1.35 -2.40
CA SER A 357 0.29 -0.01 -2.86
C SER A 357 1.33 -0.74 -2.02
N ALA A 358 2.51 -0.13 -1.82
CA ALA A 358 3.60 -0.78 -1.09
C ALA A 358 3.26 -1.07 0.39
N VAL A 359 2.46 -0.20 1.06
CA VAL A 359 2.03 -0.46 2.44
C VAL A 359 0.93 -1.51 2.47
N VAL A 360 -0.08 -1.40 1.59
CA VAL A 360 -1.16 -2.38 1.47
C VAL A 360 -0.60 -3.78 1.20
N GLU A 361 0.27 -3.90 0.22
CA GLU A 361 0.87 -5.18 -0.17
C GLU A 361 1.87 -5.69 0.87
N GLY A 362 2.61 -4.80 1.53
CA GLY A 362 3.47 -5.17 2.64
C GLY A 362 2.68 -5.75 3.82
N VAL A 363 1.53 -5.17 4.19
CA VAL A 363 0.64 -5.72 5.22
C VAL A 363 0.12 -7.10 4.79
N LEU A 364 -0.35 -7.24 3.53
CA LEU A 364 -0.81 -8.52 3.00
C LEU A 364 0.30 -9.59 2.99
N ALA A 365 1.54 -9.20 2.64
CA ALA A 365 2.68 -10.10 2.65
C ALA A 365 3.02 -10.58 4.07
N VAL A 366 2.99 -9.67 5.05
CA VAL A 366 3.20 -10.01 6.47
C VAL A 366 2.09 -10.93 6.99
N LEU A 367 0.83 -10.71 6.60
CA LEU A 367 -0.27 -11.62 6.97
C LEU A 367 -0.06 -13.02 6.39
N GLN A 368 0.33 -13.13 5.12
CA GLN A 368 0.62 -14.41 4.46
C GLN A 368 1.79 -15.13 5.14
N MET A 369 2.86 -14.40 5.48
CA MET A 369 4.00 -14.94 6.22
C MET A 369 3.56 -15.52 7.58
N ASN A 370 2.69 -14.83 8.32
CA ASN A 370 2.22 -15.31 9.62
C ASN A 370 1.23 -16.48 9.51
N ALA A 371 0.55 -16.61 8.38
CA ALA A 371 -0.39 -17.69 8.10
C ALA A 371 0.27 -18.92 7.47
N ASP A 372 1.55 -18.86 7.12
CA ASP A 372 2.26 -19.89 6.33
C ASP A 372 1.49 -20.30 5.07
N THR A 373 0.84 -19.34 4.44
CA THR A 373 0.01 -19.57 3.25
C THR A 373 0.10 -18.38 2.32
N LEU A 374 0.41 -18.66 1.06
CA LEU A 374 0.52 -17.67 0.00
C LEU A 374 -0.71 -17.78 -0.91
N HIS A 375 -1.31 -16.65 -1.29
CA HIS A 375 -2.43 -16.67 -2.24
C HIS A 375 -1.95 -16.95 -3.65
N GLY A 376 -2.84 -17.49 -4.49
CA GLY A 376 -2.61 -17.63 -5.92
C GLY A 376 -2.72 -16.30 -6.67
N SER A 377 -1.91 -16.13 -7.70
CA SER A 377 -2.09 -15.03 -8.65
C SER A 377 -3.25 -15.34 -9.60
N LEU A 378 -4.24 -14.44 -9.65
CA LEU A 378 -5.45 -14.68 -10.45
C LEU A 378 -5.23 -14.40 -11.95
N ASN A 379 -6.13 -14.97 -12.74
CA ASN A 379 -6.32 -14.70 -14.16
C ASN A 379 -5.15 -15.09 -15.08
N ILE A 380 -4.26 -15.96 -14.62
CA ILE A 380 -3.22 -16.55 -15.47
C ILE A 380 -3.82 -17.74 -16.21
N HIS A 381 -4.49 -17.48 -17.33
CA HIS A 381 -5.05 -18.54 -18.20
C HIS A 381 -4.04 -19.01 -19.23
N HIS A 382 -3.19 -18.09 -19.68
CA HIS A 382 -2.12 -18.35 -20.63
C HIS A 382 -0.87 -17.66 -20.13
N LEU A 383 -0.08 -18.39 -19.36
CA LEU A 383 1.18 -17.86 -18.84
C LEU A 383 2.06 -17.35 -20.00
N ASP A 384 2.61 -16.15 -19.86
CA ASP A 384 3.54 -15.61 -20.84
C ASP A 384 4.76 -16.53 -20.95
N PRO A 385 5.16 -16.98 -22.18
CA PRO A 385 6.27 -17.91 -22.35
C PRO A 385 7.61 -17.42 -21.79
N ALA A 386 7.77 -16.12 -21.57
CA ALA A 386 8.96 -15.54 -20.93
C ALA A 386 8.97 -15.66 -19.40
N VAL A 387 7.88 -16.12 -18.78
CA VAL A 387 7.81 -16.34 -17.34
C VAL A 387 8.34 -17.73 -17.00
N ASP A 388 9.44 -17.77 -16.30
CA ASP A 388 10.17 -18.98 -15.94
C ASP A 388 10.39 -19.14 -14.42
N LEU A 389 9.77 -18.27 -13.61
CA LEU A 389 9.73 -18.35 -12.15
C LEU A 389 8.34 -18.78 -11.66
N ASP A 390 8.24 -19.25 -10.41
CA ASP A 390 6.98 -19.69 -9.83
C ASP A 390 6.17 -18.49 -9.35
N VAL A 391 5.19 -18.08 -10.13
CA VAL A 391 4.29 -16.94 -9.89
C VAL A 391 2.98 -17.34 -9.20
N CYS A 392 2.94 -18.47 -8.51
CA CYS A 392 1.75 -19.00 -7.81
C CYS A 392 0.51 -19.08 -8.73
N ALA A 393 0.67 -19.47 -9.98
CA ALA A 393 -0.43 -19.54 -10.95
C ALA A 393 -1.45 -20.64 -10.64
N ALA A 394 -1.05 -21.70 -9.92
CA ALA A 394 -1.89 -22.86 -9.62
C ALA A 394 -2.85 -22.67 -8.43
N GLY A 395 -2.84 -21.50 -7.79
CA GLY A 395 -3.67 -21.20 -6.63
C GLY A 395 -2.87 -21.04 -5.32
N PRO A 396 -3.56 -21.03 -4.16
CA PRO A 396 -2.91 -20.85 -2.87
C PRO A 396 -1.93 -21.98 -2.52
N VAL A 397 -0.80 -21.63 -1.90
CA VAL A 397 0.27 -22.56 -1.52
C VAL A 397 0.54 -22.46 -0.02
N ARG A 398 0.60 -23.59 0.68
CA ARG A 398 1.08 -23.66 2.05
C ARG A 398 2.61 -23.77 2.05
N GLN A 399 3.25 -22.80 2.70
CA GLN A 399 4.71 -22.75 2.79
C GLN A 399 5.11 -21.90 4.00
N PRO A 400 5.99 -22.39 4.88
CA PRO A 400 6.63 -21.56 5.89
C PRO A 400 7.41 -20.43 5.24
N VAL A 401 7.23 -19.21 5.71
CA VAL A 401 7.93 -18.02 5.22
C VAL A 401 8.77 -17.44 6.36
N ARG A 402 10.09 -17.47 6.22
CA ARG A 402 11.06 -16.90 7.17
C ARG A 402 11.30 -15.42 6.88
N ALA A 403 11.52 -15.10 5.61
CA ALA A 403 11.72 -13.75 5.13
C ALA A 403 11.08 -13.56 3.75
N LEU A 404 10.70 -12.33 3.48
CA LEU A 404 10.06 -11.93 2.22
C LEU A 404 10.57 -10.60 1.70
N LEU A 405 10.41 -10.40 0.40
CA LEU A 405 10.53 -9.11 -0.29
C LEU A 405 9.14 -8.56 -0.61
N ASN A 406 8.98 -7.24 -0.49
CA ASN A 406 7.83 -6.51 -0.99
C ASN A 406 8.30 -5.41 -1.94
N ASN A 407 8.07 -5.60 -3.22
CA ASN A 407 8.54 -4.72 -4.29
C ASN A 407 7.51 -3.63 -4.61
N ALA A 408 7.98 -2.43 -4.91
CA ALA A 408 7.16 -1.36 -5.46
C ALA A 408 8.00 -0.45 -6.36
N PHE A 409 7.58 -0.32 -7.61
CA PHE A 409 8.28 0.44 -8.64
C PHE A 409 7.34 1.53 -9.17
N GLY A 410 7.74 2.80 -9.01
CA GLY A 410 6.91 3.95 -9.35
C GLY A 410 7.28 4.58 -10.68
N PHE A 411 6.31 5.22 -11.33
CA PHE A 411 6.61 6.14 -12.43
C PHE A 411 7.65 7.17 -11.99
N GLY A 412 8.50 7.60 -12.91
CA GLY A 412 9.67 8.43 -12.63
C GLY A 412 10.93 7.60 -12.32
N GLY A 413 10.88 6.26 -12.46
CA GLY A 413 12.02 5.39 -12.23
C GLY A 413 12.34 5.18 -10.75
N HIS A 414 11.35 5.31 -9.88
CA HIS A 414 11.50 5.05 -8.44
C HIS A 414 11.42 3.55 -8.16
N ASN A 415 12.55 2.91 -7.88
CA ASN A 415 12.58 1.49 -7.52
C ASN A 415 12.78 1.32 -6.03
N THR A 416 11.89 0.55 -5.40
CA THR A 416 11.94 0.30 -3.97
C THR A 416 11.60 -1.16 -3.64
N THR A 417 12.30 -1.70 -2.65
CA THR A 417 12.04 -3.02 -2.09
C THR A 417 12.15 -2.95 -0.57
N SER A 418 11.18 -3.46 0.16
CA SER A 418 11.28 -3.68 1.60
C SER A 418 11.46 -5.16 1.91
N VAL A 419 12.23 -5.45 2.97
CA VAL A 419 12.50 -6.81 3.46
C VAL A 419 11.88 -6.97 4.82
N PHE A 420 11.02 -7.97 4.96
CA PHE A 420 10.45 -8.36 6.23
C PHE A 420 10.92 -9.76 6.62
N ARG A 421 11.10 -9.97 7.93
CA ARG A 421 11.46 -11.24 8.53
C ARG A 421 10.45 -11.61 9.60
N ARG A 422 10.16 -12.90 9.73
CA ARG A 422 9.36 -13.45 10.83
C ARG A 422 10.04 -13.17 12.16
N VAL A 423 9.29 -12.70 13.15
CA VAL A 423 9.79 -12.55 14.52
C VAL A 423 9.86 -13.94 15.16
N GLN A 424 11.04 -14.26 15.69
CA GLN A 424 11.31 -15.49 16.44
C GLN A 424 10.96 -15.29 17.92
#